data_d85455e2d4a295c05681bfef7151e04c
#
_entry.id   d85455e2d4a295c05681bfef7151e04c
#
_cell.length_a   1.000
_cell.length_b   1.000
_cell.length_c   1.000
_cell.angle_alpha   90.00
_cell.angle_beta   90.00
_cell.angle_gamma   90.00
#
_symmetry.space_group_name_H-M   'P 1'
#
loop_
_entity.id
_entity.type
_entity.pdbx_description
1 polymer ?
#
loop_
_entity_poly.entity_id
_entity_poly.type
_entity_poly.pdbx_seq_one_letter_code
_entity_poly.pdbx_strand_id
1 'polypeptide(L)'
;MAKGKPLSDMFEDLTTTQKMTSFGNDMVNRIITRTQKGFNVFNKKFKKYSKKYYERKKAGDIPFQASQFAPRSRSDVNLTLTGDMLNSFQVQSANDKSVTIGFRGDEAQKAFRNEENKRIIASVKAPVSRADEKFIAKFFDKQLVKAMKESSGKTEIVIG
;
A
#
# COMPACT_ATOMS: atom_id res chain seq x y z
N MET A 1 35.24 -2.05 -28.74
CA MET A 1 34.82 -2.90 -27.58
C MET A 1 33.76 -2.13 -26.81
N ALA A 2 32.52 -2.56 -26.86
CA ALA A 2 31.47 -1.99 -26.01
C ALA A 2 31.72 -2.44 -24.57
N LYS A 3 32.20 -1.54 -23.71
CA LYS A 3 32.30 -1.82 -22.27
C LYS A 3 30.89 -2.06 -21.73
N GLY A 4 30.63 -3.26 -21.24
CA GLY A 4 29.41 -3.54 -20.52
C GLY A 4 29.21 -2.53 -19.40
N LYS A 5 27.97 -2.08 -19.16
CA LYS A 5 27.68 -1.20 -18.03
C LYS A 5 28.18 -1.83 -16.73
N PRO A 6 28.85 -1.07 -15.84
CA PRO A 6 29.20 -1.55 -14.51
C PRO A 6 27.94 -2.03 -13.77
N LEU A 7 28.10 -3.01 -12.89
CA LEU A 7 27.00 -3.50 -12.05
C LEU A 7 26.30 -2.39 -11.26
N SER A 8 27.06 -1.37 -10.81
CA SER A 8 26.51 -0.18 -10.15
C SER A 8 25.47 0.55 -11.00
N ASP A 9 25.77 0.77 -12.28
CA ASP A 9 24.88 1.48 -13.21
C ASP A 9 23.64 0.63 -13.53
N MET A 10 23.75 -0.69 -13.47
CA MET A 10 22.61 -1.60 -13.61
C MET A 10 21.64 -1.47 -12.43
N PHE A 11 22.15 -1.24 -11.23
CA PHE A 11 21.32 -1.02 -10.04
C PHE A 11 20.64 0.35 -10.06
N GLU A 12 21.26 1.38 -10.62
CA GLU A 12 20.64 2.70 -10.80
C GLU A 12 19.46 2.68 -11.78
N ASP A 13 19.52 1.83 -12.81
CA ASP A 13 18.41 1.64 -13.76
C ASP A 13 17.28 0.74 -13.23
N LEU A 14 17.46 0.04 -12.10
CA LEU A 14 16.45 -0.86 -11.53
C LEU A 14 15.21 -0.11 -11.08
N THR A 15 15.42 1.05 -10.46
CA THR A 15 14.38 1.87 -9.91
C THR A 15 14.50 3.30 -10.40
N THR A 16 13.44 3.79 -11.03
CA THR A 16 13.29 5.21 -11.38
C THR A 16 12.21 5.82 -10.50
N THR A 17 12.19 7.13 -10.33
CA THR A 17 11.11 7.82 -9.62
C THR A 17 9.74 7.42 -10.15
N GLN A 18 9.58 7.25 -11.47
CA GLN A 18 8.32 6.81 -12.07
C GLN A 18 7.94 5.38 -11.66
N LYS A 19 8.89 4.44 -11.68
CA LYS A 19 8.65 3.05 -11.24
C LYS A 19 8.31 3.01 -9.75
N MET A 20 9.01 3.78 -8.93
CA MET A 20 8.76 3.85 -7.49
C MET A 20 7.41 4.51 -7.19
N THR A 21 7.01 5.52 -7.94
CA THR A 21 5.67 6.13 -7.81
C THR A 21 4.58 5.11 -8.16
N SER A 22 4.73 4.38 -9.28
CA SER A 22 3.79 3.32 -9.67
C SER A 22 3.71 2.22 -8.61
N PHE A 23 4.85 1.75 -8.12
CA PHE A 23 4.93 0.79 -7.03
C PHE A 23 4.23 1.29 -5.76
N GLY A 24 4.45 2.56 -5.39
CA GLY A 24 3.78 3.20 -4.26
C GLY A 24 2.25 3.21 -4.41
N ASN A 25 1.74 3.53 -5.60
CA ASN A 25 0.31 3.51 -5.90
C ASN A 25 -0.27 2.07 -5.80
N ASP A 26 0.46 1.06 -6.27
CA ASP A 26 0.05 -0.34 -6.12
C ASP A 26 -0.01 -0.74 -4.64
N MET A 27 0.97 -0.31 -3.84
CA MET A 27 0.97 -0.53 -2.39
C MET A 27 -0.21 0.16 -1.70
N VAL A 28 -0.50 1.42 -2.05
CA VAL A 28 -1.67 2.16 -1.54
C VAL A 28 -2.95 1.40 -1.83
N ASN A 29 -3.18 0.98 -3.08
CA ASN A 29 -4.37 0.24 -3.49
C ASN A 29 -4.50 -1.09 -2.73
N ARG A 30 -3.42 -1.81 -2.50
CA ARG A 30 -3.41 -3.06 -1.72
C ARG A 30 -3.80 -2.82 -0.27
N ILE A 31 -3.23 -1.81 0.37
CA ILE A 31 -3.51 -1.46 1.77
C ILE A 31 -4.97 -1.02 1.92
N ILE A 32 -5.48 -0.16 1.05
CA ILE A 32 -6.88 0.27 1.03
C ILE A 32 -7.81 -0.94 0.86
N THR A 33 -7.56 -1.78 -0.14
CA THR A 33 -8.38 -2.98 -0.42
C THR A 33 -8.40 -3.94 0.77
N ARG A 34 -7.25 -4.19 1.41
CA ARG A 34 -7.16 -5.01 2.62
C ARG A 34 -7.99 -4.41 3.76
N THR A 35 -7.87 -3.11 3.96
CA THR A 35 -8.58 -2.36 5.01
C THR A 35 -10.09 -2.40 4.79
N GLN A 36 -10.56 -2.18 3.57
CA GLN A 36 -11.98 -2.26 3.20
C GLN A 36 -12.55 -3.67 3.38
N LYS A 37 -11.75 -4.70 3.16
CA LYS A 37 -12.10 -6.11 3.45
C LYS A 37 -12.13 -6.44 4.95
N GLY A 38 -11.79 -5.48 5.80
CA GLY A 38 -11.84 -5.61 7.25
C GLY A 38 -10.62 -6.27 7.88
N PHE A 39 -9.45 -6.22 7.23
CA PHE A 39 -8.23 -6.82 7.75
C PHE A 39 -7.19 -5.76 8.13
N ASN A 40 -6.57 -5.96 9.29
CA ASN A 40 -5.47 -5.13 9.77
C ASN A 40 -4.13 -5.51 9.10
N VAL A 41 -3.07 -4.78 9.45
CA VAL A 41 -1.71 -5.02 8.94
C VAL A 41 -1.18 -6.43 9.25
N PHE A 42 -1.67 -7.09 10.30
CA PHE A 42 -1.30 -8.47 10.67
C PHE A 42 -2.17 -9.53 9.99
N ASN A 43 -2.97 -9.16 8.97
CA ASN A 43 -3.95 -10.02 8.31
C ASN A 43 -5.02 -10.61 9.24
N LYS A 44 -5.28 -9.96 10.37
CA LYS A 44 -6.35 -10.31 11.29
C LYS A 44 -7.56 -9.42 11.05
N LYS A 45 -8.75 -9.97 11.22
CA LYS A 45 -10.00 -9.18 11.16
C LYS A 45 -9.95 -8.04 12.18
N PHE A 46 -10.46 -6.88 11.80
CA PHE A 46 -10.66 -5.79 12.74
C PHE A 46 -11.62 -6.17 13.87
N LYS A 47 -11.41 -5.55 15.02
CA LYS A 47 -12.37 -5.66 16.14
C LYS A 47 -13.75 -5.23 15.67
N LYS A 48 -14.76 -6.07 15.94
CA LYS A 48 -16.16 -5.81 15.59
C LYS A 48 -16.63 -4.44 16.10
N TYR A 49 -17.53 -3.80 15.38
CA TYR A 49 -18.20 -2.62 15.87
C TYR A 49 -18.98 -2.91 17.18
N SER A 50 -19.06 -1.92 18.08
CA SER A 50 -20.01 -2.01 19.20
C SER A 50 -21.44 -2.09 18.65
N LYS A 51 -22.35 -2.71 19.43
CA LYS A 51 -23.76 -2.84 19.01
C LYS A 51 -24.36 -1.46 18.67
N LYS A 52 -24.21 -0.50 19.58
CA LYS A 52 -24.71 0.87 19.41
C LYS A 52 -24.15 1.56 18.16
N TYR A 53 -22.84 1.46 17.91
CA TYR A 53 -22.21 2.07 16.72
C TYR A 53 -22.68 1.40 15.44
N TYR A 54 -22.77 0.06 15.42
CA TYR A 54 -23.24 -0.70 14.27
C TYR A 54 -24.68 -0.31 13.89
N GLU A 55 -25.59 -0.26 14.87
CA GLU A 55 -27.01 0.09 14.64
C GLU A 55 -27.13 1.49 14.04
N ARG A 56 -26.43 2.47 14.61
CA ARG A 56 -26.40 3.83 14.07
C ARG A 56 -25.80 3.89 12.67
N LYS A 57 -24.69 3.20 12.45
CA LYS A 57 -24.04 3.17 11.14
C LYS A 57 -24.88 2.45 10.09
N LYS A 58 -25.61 1.40 10.47
CA LYS A 58 -26.54 0.68 9.59
C LYS A 58 -27.77 1.53 9.25
N ALA A 59 -28.30 2.27 10.20
CA ALA A 59 -29.44 3.16 10.01
C ALA A 59 -29.11 4.45 9.23
N GLY A 60 -27.82 4.77 9.05
CA GLY A 60 -27.41 6.04 8.46
C GLY A 60 -27.47 7.23 9.44
N ASP A 61 -27.60 6.97 10.74
CA ASP A 61 -27.73 7.99 11.79
C ASP A 61 -26.38 8.63 12.19
N ILE A 62 -25.32 8.33 11.48
CA ILE A 62 -24.02 8.95 11.71
C ILE A 62 -23.87 10.10 10.71
N PRO A 63 -23.61 11.33 11.19
CA PRO A 63 -23.42 12.48 10.31
C PRO A 63 -22.40 12.21 9.20
N PHE A 64 -22.70 12.67 7.99
CA PHE A 64 -21.85 12.56 6.80
C PHE A 64 -21.59 11.12 6.31
N GLN A 65 -22.29 10.12 6.82
CA GLN A 65 -22.14 8.76 6.33
C GLN A 65 -22.72 8.61 4.92
N ALA A 66 -21.91 8.13 3.99
CA ALA A 66 -22.41 7.70 2.69
C ALA A 66 -23.08 6.32 2.79
N SER A 67 -24.28 6.17 2.22
CA SER A 67 -25.10 4.95 2.33
C SER A 67 -24.41 3.68 1.82
N GLN A 68 -23.59 3.82 0.78
CA GLN A 68 -22.78 2.73 0.21
C GLN A 68 -21.79 2.09 1.19
N PHE A 69 -21.48 2.76 2.29
CA PHE A 69 -20.58 2.27 3.33
C PHE A 69 -21.29 1.72 4.56
N ALA A 70 -22.61 1.54 4.48
CA ALA A 70 -23.36 0.89 5.54
C ALA A 70 -22.88 -0.56 5.75
N PRO A 71 -22.57 -0.98 6.98
CA PRO A 71 -22.03 -2.32 7.23
C PRO A 71 -23.14 -3.36 7.15
N ARG A 72 -22.86 -4.51 6.56
CA ARG A 72 -23.80 -5.65 6.49
C ARG A 72 -23.94 -6.36 7.83
N SER A 73 -22.91 -6.35 8.64
CA SER A 73 -22.88 -6.95 9.97
C SER A 73 -21.92 -6.21 10.90
N ARG A 74 -21.96 -6.51 12.20
CA ARG A 74 -20.99 -5.94 13.18
C ARG A 74 -19.53 -6.31 12.86
N SER A 75 -19.31 -7.41 12.16
CA SER A 75 -17.98 -7.88 11.75
C SER A 75 -17.50 -7.27 10.45
N ASP A 76 -18.39 -6.59 9.73
CA ASP A 76 -18.08 -5.90 8.47
C ASP A 76 -17.49 -4.52 8.77
N VAL A 77 -16.24 -4.53 9.25
CA VAL A 77 -15.50 -3.33 9.65
C VAL A 77 -14.65 -2.87 8.49
N ASN A 78 -15.19 -1.96 7.70
CA ASN A 78 -14.54 -1.43 6.49
C ASN A 78 -13.75 -0.13 6.73
N LEU A 79 -13.80 0.44 7.93
CA LEU A 79 -13.20 1.73 8.34
C LEU A 79 -13.58 2.91 7.44
N THR A 80 -14.71 2.80 6.76
CA THR A 80 -15.18 3.81 5.83
C THR A 80 -16.47 4.42 6.33
N LEU A 81 -16.54 5.72 6.41
CA LEU A 81 -17.75 6.48 6.71
C LEU A 81 -18.12 7.35 5.51
N THR A 82 -17.25 8.28 5.13
CA THR A 82 -17.36 9.12 3.94
C THR A 82 -16.46 8.62 2.81
N GLY A 83 -15.42 7.88 3.13
CA GLY A 83 -14.35 7.49 2.24
C GLY A 83 -13.10 8.36 2.39
N ASP A 84 -13.22 9.56 2.96
CA ASP A 84 -12.15 10.57 2.96
C ASP A 84 -10.86 10.05 3.59
N MET A 85 -10.94 9.36 4.73
CA MET A 85 -9.77 8.82 5.40
C MET A 85 -8.98 7.86 4.49
N LEU A 86 -9.63 6.91 3.85
CA LEU A 86 -8.93 5.97 2.97
C LEU A 86 -8.51 6.61 1.65
N ASN A 87 -9.29 7.57 1.13
CA ASN A 87 -8.94 8.32 -0.08
C ASN A 87 -7.74 9.26 0.16
N SER A 88 -7.51 9.71 1.39
CA SER A 88 -6.35 10.52 1.74
C SER A 88 -5.06 9.70 1.87
N PHE A 89 -5.15 8.37 1.89
CA PHE A 89 -3.99 7.46 1.95
C PHE A 89 -3.39 7.31 0.57
N GLN A 90 -2.19 7.87 0.38
CA GLN A 90 -1.58 8.00 -0.93
C GLN A 90 -0.05 8.10 -0.86
N VAL A 91 0.58 8.10 -2.03
CA VAL A 91 2.00 8.40 -2.16
C VAL A 91 2.22 9.86 -1.77
N GLN A 92 3.06 10.09 -0.76
CA GLN A 92 3.45 11.41 -0.28
C GLN A 92 4.68 11.95 -1.03
N SER A 93 5.64 11.07 -1.25
CA SER A 93 6.85 11.35 -2.02
C SER A 93 7.41 10.07 -2.62
N ALA A 94 8.13 10.20 -3.71
CA ALA A 94 8.89 9.13 -4.32
C ALA A 94 10.16 9.68 -4.96
N ASN A 95 11.22 8.88 -4.91
CA ASN A 95 12.44 9.06 -5.69
C ASN A 95 12.90 7.69 -6.21
N ASP A 96 14.09 7.61 -6.80
CA ASP A 96 14.65 6.37 -7.34
C ASP A 96 14.93 5.29 -6.29
N LYS A 97 15.06 5.65 -5.01
CA LYS A 97 15.45 4.75 -3.89
C LYS A 97 14.35 4.49 -2.89
N SER A 98 13.36 5.37 -2.82
CA SER A 98 12.33 5.30 -1.78
C SER A 98 10.97 5.79 -2.25
N VAL A 99 9.94 5.27 -1.62
CA VAL A 99 8.58 5.79 -1.70
C VAL A 99 7.99 5.90 -0.30
N THR A 100 7.41 7.05 0.00
CA THR A 100 6.69 7.29 1.24
C THR A 100 5.19 7.31 0.94
N ILE A 101 4.43 6.50 1.67
CA ILE A 101 2.97 6.45 1.60
C ILE A 101 2.37 6.79 2.96
N GLY A 102 1.24 7.45 2.98
CA GLY A 102 0.60 7.86 4.23
C GLY A 102 -0.70 8.60 4.02
N PHE A 103 -1.32 8.96 5.13
CA PHE A 103 -2.53 9.80 5.15
C PHE A 103 -2.17 11.29 5.04
N ARG A 104 -3.02 12.08 4.39
CA ARG A 104 -2.86 13.53 4.30
C ARG A 104 -3.71 14.26 5.33
N GLY A 105 -3.17 15.38 5.81
CA GLY A 105 -3.89 16.35 6.62
C GLY A 105 -4.53 15.73 7.87
N ASP A 106 -5.71 16.22 8.22
CA ASP A 106 -6.47 15.82 9.42
C ASP A 106 -6.92 14.36 9.39
N GLU A 107 -6.93 13.71 8.23
CA GLU A 107 -7.28 12.31 8.08
C GLU A 107 -6.26 11.37 8.76
N ALA A 108 -5.01 11.82 8.92
CA ALA A 108 -4.00 11.11 9.69
C ALA A 108 -4.42 10.93 11.16
N GLN A 109 -5.10 11.90 11.76
CA GLN A 109 -5.61 11.79 13.13
C GLN A 109 -6.71 10.74 13.24
N LYS A 110 -7.58 10.62 12.22
CA LYS A 110 -8.62 9.57 12.18
C LYS A 110 -8.00 8.18 12.10
N ALA A 111 -6.94 8.03 11.31
CA ALA A 111 -6.19 6.78 11.21
C ALA A 111 -5.53 6.43 12.56
N PHE A 112 -4.92 7.40 13.23
CA PHE A 112 -4.34 7.21 14.56
C PHE A 112 -5.38 6.78 15.60
N ARG A 113 -6.55 7.43 15.65
CA ARG A 113 -7.66 7.01 16.54
C ARG A 113 -8.15 5.60 16.24
N ASN A 114 -8.09 5.15 14.99
CA ASN A 114 -8.40 3.76 14.65
C ASN A 114 -7.33 2.80 15.18
N GLU A 115 -6.05 3.19 15.16
CA GLU A 115 -4.96 2.41 15.73
C GLU A 115 -5.11 2.24 17.25
N GLU A 116 -5.46 3.31 17.99
CA GLU A 116 -5.78 3.24 19.41
C GLU A 116 -6.89 2.24 19.70
N ASN A 117 -7.87 2.12 18.80
CA ASN A 117 -8.95 1.13 18.87
C ASN A 117 -8.54 -0.26 18.34
N LYS A 118 -7.24 -0.53 18.20
CA LYS A 118 -6.67 -1.79 17.69
C LYS A 118 -7.08 -2.12 16.24
N ARG A 119 -7.42 -1.11 15.46
CA ARG A 119 -7.70 -1.21 14.03
C ARG A 119 -6.52 -0.66 13.23
N ILE A 120 -5.42 -1.36 13.29
CA ILE A 120 -4.12 -0.93 12.76
C ILE A 120 -4.09 -1.15 11.26
N ILE A 121 -4.10 -0.07 10.48
CA ILE A 121 -3.99 -0.10 9.01
C ILE A 121 -2.53 -0.30 8.61
N ALA A 122 -1.65 0.51 9.20
CA ALA A 122 -0.19 0.44 9.13
C ALA A 122 0.36 1.12 10.38
N SER A 123 1.52 0.73 10.87
CA SER A 123 2.16 1.36 12.02
C SER A 123 3.68 1.39 11.85
N VAL A 124 4.37 2.19 12.67
CA VAL A 124 5.85 2.23 12.68
C VAL A 124 6.46 0.85 12.96
N LYS A 125 5.81 0.03 13.83
CA LYS A 125 6.26 -1.33 14.17
C LYS A 125 5.92 -2.37 13.12
N ALA A 126 4.90 -2.13 12.32
CA ALA A 126 4.44 -3.02 11.24
C ALA A 126 3.92 -2.15 10.08
N PRO A 127 4.82 -1.57 9.29
CA PRO A 127 4.45 -0.67 8.21
C PRO A 127 3.70 -1.39 7.09
N VAL A 128 3.98 -2.66 6.88
CA VAL A 128 3.39 -3.49 5.83
C VAL A 128 3.00 -4.87 6.36
N SER A 129 2.06 -5.53 5.72
CA SER A 129 1.68 -6.90 6.04
C SER A 129 2.65 -7.90 5.38
N ARG A 130 2.70 -9.15 5.90
CA ARG A 130 3.48 -10.23 5.26
C ARG A 130 3.10 -10.47 3.79
N ALA A 131 1.86 -10.23 3.40
CA ALA A 131 1.42 -10.34 2.01
C ALA A 131 1.97 -9.17 1.18
N ASP A 132 2.10 -8.00 1.78
CA ASP A 132 2.69 -6.83 1.14
C ASP A 132 4.22 -6.97 1.05
N GLU A 133 4.89 -7.53 2.06
CA GLU A 133 6.33 -7.88 2.01
C GLU A 133 6.64 -8.80 0.83
N LYS A 134 5.82 -9.84 0.62
CA LYS A 134 5.97 -10.74 -0.54
C LYS A 134 5.75 -10.03 -1.88
N PHE A 135 4.84 -9.07 -1.92
CA PHE A 135 4.62 -8.26 -3.11
C PHE A 135 5.81 -7.35 -3.39
N ILE A 136 6.37 -6.71 -2.35
CA ILE A 136 7.57 -5.88 -2.43
C ILE A 136 8.74 -6.70 -2.98
N ALA A 137 9.01 -7.87 -2.39
CA ALA A 137 10.07 -8.76 -2.86
C ALA A 137 9.91 -9.11 -4.35
N LYS A 138 8.70 -9.56 -4.76
CA LYS A 138 8.42 -9.88 -6.17
C LYS A 138 8.59 -8.69 -7.12
N PHE A 139 8.28 -7.49 -6.67
CA PHE A 139 8.48 -6.30 -7.49
C PHE A 139 9.97 -6.09 -7.79
N PHE A 140 10.82 -6.12 -6.75
CA PHE A 140 12.26 -5.93 -6.92
C PHE A 140 12.91 -7.09 -7.67
N ASP A 141 12.54 -8.35 -7.41
CA ASP A 141 13.00 -9.52 -8.17
C ASP A 141 12.71 -9.36 -9.67
N LYS A 142 11.50 -8.91 -10.00
CA LYS A 142 11.10 -8.67 -11.41
C LYS A 142 11.94 -7.58 -12.06
N GLN A 143 12.22 -6.48 -11.35
CA GLN A 143 13.08 -5.42 -11.88
C GLN A 143 14.51 -5.93 -12.10
N LEU A 144 15.05 -6.68 -11.14
CA LEU A 144 16.39 -7.27 -11.23
C LEU A 144 16.51 -8.21 -12.45
N VAL A 145 15.58 -9.16 -12.58
CA VAL A 145 15.57 -10.09 -13.73
C VAL A 145 15.47 -9.35 -15.06
N LYS A 146 14.67 -8.27 -15.12
CA LYS A 146 14.55 -7.44 -16.32
C LYS A 146 15.87 -6.77 -16.67
N ALA A 147 16.54 -6.14 -15.70
CA ALA A 147 17.83 -5.49 -15.90
C ALA A 147 18.92 -6.48 -16.33
N MET A 148 18.96 -7.67 -15.74
CA MET A 148 19.90 -8.73 -16.13
C MET A 148 19.69 -9.18 -17.58
N LYS A 149 18.43 -9.33 -18.04
CA LYS A 149 18.13 -9.69 -19.43
C LYS A 149 18.52 -8.60 -20.41
N GLU A 150 18.28 -7.33 -20.08
CA GLU A 150 18.64 -6.20 -20.91
C GLU A 150 20.17 -6.02 -21.04
N SER A 151 20.91 -6.41 -20.00
CA SER A 151 22.39 -6.38 -20.04
C SER A 151 22.97 -7.56 -20.81
N SER A 152 22.40 -8.77 -20.67
CA SER A 152 22.88 -9.96 -21.37
C SER A 152 22.54 -9.95 -22.88
N GLY A 153 21.45 -9.30 -23.27
CA GLY A 153 21.09 -9.15 -24.70
C GLY A 153 21.99 -8.21 -25.50
N LYS A 154 22.93 -7.51 -24.87
CA LYS A 154 23.88 -6.58 -25.51
C LYS A 154 25.30 -7.15 -25.67
N THR A 155 25.51 -8.41 -25.30
CA THR A 155 26.81 -9.08 -25.49
C THR A 155 26.78 -9.83 -26.81
N GLU A 156 27.00 -9.15 -27.92
CA GLU A 156 27.48 -9.81 -29.15
C GLU A 156 28.90 -10.30 -28.90
N ILE A 157 29.04 -11.61 -28.77
CA ILE A 157 30.36 -12.23 -28.82
C ILE A 157 30.77 -12.25 -30.28
N VAL A 158 31.53 -11.24 -30.73
CA VAL A 158 32.21 -11.28 -32.02
C VAL A 158 33.41 -12.22 -31.83
N ILE A 159 33.27 -13.46 -32.28
CA ILE A 159 34.38 -14.39 -32.44
C ILE A 159 35.07 -14.01 -33.75
N GLY A 160 36.19 -13.32 -33.66
CA GLY A 160 37.11 -13.08 -34.76
C GLY A 160 38.01 -14.25 -35.03
#